data_5cdd2b070649279391054a28d140d043
#
_entry.id   5cdd2b070649279391054a28d140d043
#
_cell.length_a   1.000
_cell.length_b   1.000
_cell.length_c   1.000
_cell.angle_alpha   90.00
_cell.angle_beta   90.00
_cell.angle_gamma   90.00
#
_symmetry.space_group_name_H-M   'P 1'
#
loop_
_entity.id
_entity.type
_entity.pdbx_description
1 polymer ?
#
loop_
_entity_poly.entity_id
_entity_poly.type
_entity_poly.pdbx_seq_one_letter_code
_entity_poly.pdbx_strand_id
1 'polypeptide(L)'
;MQLFAELLQRLYFTASNRAKAQLVQQYLRDTPDPDRGWAIAAIGGTLSFDLFKRNLIKKLIETRVDPYLFALSYDYVGEMSETVAHIWPNRDAQATQALPTLSDVVDAFQQGSQIENSEYLGELLDIMTPSQRWALIKLGTRGLRI
;
A
#
# COMPACT_ATOMS: atom_id res chain seq x y z
N MET A 1 -3.80 8.95 1.91
CA MET A 1 -3.43 7.61 1.36
C MET A 1 -3.97 7.39 -0.05
N GLN A 2 -5.19 7.77 -0.34
CA GLN A 2 -5.80 7.58 -1.67
C GLN A 2 -4.99 8.27 -2.79
N LEU A 3 -4.64 9.54 -2.60
CA LEU A 3 -3.87 10.29 -3.61
C LEU A 3 -2.47 9.72 -3.81
N PHE A 4 -1.85 9.23 -2.72
CA PHE A 4 -0.55 8.57 -2.80
C PHE A 4 -0.63 7.26 -3.57
N ALA A 5 -1.67 6.46 -3.34
CA ALA A 5 -1.89 5.22 -4.08
C ALA A 5 -2.10 5.48 -5.59
N GLU A 6 -2.86 6.52 -5.93
CA GLU A 6 -3.05 6.94 -7.32
C GLU A 6 -1.73 7.37 -7.96
N LEU A 7 -0.90 8.11 -7.23
CA LEU A 7 0.43 8.52 -7.71
C LEU A 7 1.30 7.32 -8.02
N LEU A 8 1.39 6.35 -7.10
CA LEU A 8 2.18 5.14 -7.30
C LEU A 8 1.73 4.36 -8.53
N GLN A 9 0.43 4.20 -8.69
CA GLN A 9 -0.12 3.50 -9.85
C GLN A 9 0.29 4.18 -11.16
N ARG A 10 0.17 5.50 -11.23
CA ARG A 10 0.58 6.26 -12.41
C ARG A 10 2.07 6.15 -12.69
N LEU A 11 2.90 6.21 -11.65
CA LEU A 11 4.35 6.10 -11.79
C LEU A 11 4.77 4.74 -12.34
N TYR A 12 4.15 3.67 -11.88
CA TYR A 12 4.46 2.32 -12.37
C TYR A 12 4.04 2.09 -13.82
N PHE A 13 3.02 2.81 -14.29
CA PHE A 13 2.57 2.70 -15.68
C PHE A 13 3.17 3.75 -16.62
N THR A 14 4.09 4.56 -16.14
CA THR A 14 4.73 5.62 -16.92
C THR A 14 6.18 5.24 -17.20
N ALA A 15 6.57 5.16 -18.47
CA ALA A 15 7.92 4.77 -18.88
C ALA A 15 8.92 5.93 -18.86
N SER A 16 8.44 7.13 -19.20
CA SER A 16 9.31 8.33 -19.32
C SER A 16 9.71 8.88 -17.95
N ASN A 17 11.00 9.05 -17.69
CA ASN A 17 11.49 9.68 -16.46
C ASN A 17 11.02 11.12 -16.32
N ARG A 18 10.89 11.84 -17.42
CA ARG A 18 10.40 13.22 -17.43
C ARG A 18 8.93 13.28 -17.01
N ALA A 19 8.10 12.39 -17.53
CA ALA A 19 6.71 12.29 -17.16
C ALA A 19 6.53 11.88 -15.69
N LYS A 20 7.36 10.95 -15.20
CA LYS A 20 7.38 10.57 -13.78
C LYS A 20 7.70 11.77 -12.90
N ALA A 21 8.71 12.56 -13.25
CA ALA A 21 9.08 13.77 -12.51
C ALA A 21 7.93 14.77 -12.45
N GLN A 22 7.19 14.95 -13.53
CA GLN A 22 6.03 15.84 -13.58
C GLN A 22 4.91 15.37 -12.65
N LEU A 23 4.64 14.05 -12.62
CA LEU A 23 3.63 13.47 -11.72
C LEU A 23 3.99 13.68 -10.26
N VAL A 24 5.25 13.46 -9.90
CA VAL A 24 5.73 13.70 -8.54
C VAL A 24 5.63 15.16 -8.16
N GLN A 25 6.07 16.06 -9.03
CA GLN A 25 5.98 17.50 -8.79
C GLN A 25 4.55 17.97 -8.58
N GLN A 26 3.61 17.49 -9.38
CA GLN A 26 2.21 17.83 -9.25
C GLN A 26 1.65 17.36 -7.91
N TYR A 27 1.96 16.13 -7.53
CA TYR A 27 1.54 15.58 -6.24
C TYR A 27 2.07 16.41 -5.07
N LEU A 28 3.35 16.80 -5.12
CA LEU A 28 3.99 17.56 -4.05
C LEU A 28 3.41 18.98 -3.93
N ARG A 29 3.00 19.59 -5.03
CA ARG A 29 2.33 20.89 -5.00
C ARG A 29 0.96 20.82 -4.35
N ASP A 30 0.22 19.75 -4.64
CA ASP A 30 -1.17 19.64 -4.23
C ASP A 30 -1.32 19.00 -2.84
N THR A 31 -0.23 18.47 -2.27
CA THR A 31 -0.26 17.73 -1.01
C THR A 31 0.45 18.52 0.08
N PRO A 32 -0.25 18.92 1.16
CA PRO A 32 0.38 19.63 2.27
C PRO A 32 1.20 18.67 3.14
N ASP A 33 2.11 19.23 3.97
CA ASP A 33 2.78 18.46 5.02
C ASP A 33 1.75 18.04 6.09
N PRO A 34 1.94 16.91 6.78
CA PRO A 34 3.11 16.02 6.73
C PRO A 34 3.10 14.98 5.61
N ASP A 35 1.99 14.81 4.89
CA ASP A 35 1.88 13.79 3.83
C ASP A 35 2.93 14.00 2.72
N ARG A 36 3.21 15.25 2.38
CA ARG A 36 4.26 15.59 1.40
C ARG A 36 5.61 15.03 1.81
N GLY A 37 6.00 15.22 3.07
CA GLY A 37 7.27 14.74 3.60
C GLY A 37 7.37 13.21 3.57
N TRP A 38 6.32 12.52 3.96
CA TRP A 38 6.28 11.06 3.92
C TRP A 38 6.36 10.52 2.49
N ALA A 39 5.67 11.17 1.55
CA ALA A 39 5.73 10.77 0.14
C ALA A 39 7.13 10.93 -0.44
N ILE A 40 7.79 12.04 -0.16
CA ILE A 40 9.19 12.27 -0.58
C ILE A 40 10.10 11.19 -0.01
N ALA A 41 9.97 10.87 1.27
CA ALA A 41 10.78 9.86 1.92
C ALA A 41 10.56 8.47 1.31
N ALA A 42 9.32 8.12 1.02
CA ALA A 42 8.98 6.83 0.41
C ALA A 42 9.53 6.70 -1.01
N ILE A 43 9.31 7.70 -1.85
CA ILE A 43 9.73 7.69 -3.25
C ILE A 43 11.25 7.79 -3.36
N GLY A 44 11.86 8.64 -2.55
CA GLY A 44 13.30 8.84 -2.55
C GLY A 44 14.10 7.73 -1.89
N GLY A 45 13.46 6.81 -1.18
CA GLY A 45 14.12 5.72 -0.46
C GLY A 45 15.01 6.19 0.69
N THR A 46 14.81 7.42 1.17
CA THR A 46 15.63 8.00 2.25
C THR A 46 15.26 7.49 3.64
N LEU A 47 14.04 6.98 3.80
CA LEU A 47 13.57 6.35 5.02
C LEU A 47 13.26 4.88 4.78
N SER A 48 13.49 4.08 5.82
CA SER A 48 13.16 2.67 5.83
C SER A 48 11.70 2.50 6.24
N PHE A 49 10.84 2.11 5.31
CA PHE A 49 9.42 1.87 5.59
C PHE A 49 9.16 0.39 5.85
N ASP A 50 9.77 -0.16 6.91
CA ASP A 50 9.44 -1.49 7.40
C ASP A 50 8.22 -1.40 8.32
N LEU A 51 7.08 -0.98 7.77
CA LEU A 51 5.87 -0.82 8.54
C LEU A 51 5.31 -2.16 8.99
N PHE A 52 5.45 -3.17 8.16
CA PHE A 52 5.03 -4.54 8.49
C PHE A 52 5.84 -5.55 7.68
N LYS A 53 5.98 -6.75 8.22
CA LYS A 53 6.75 -7.83 7.59
C LYS A 53 5.88 -8.65 6.65
N ARG A 54 6.51 -9.28 5.66
CA ARG A 54 5.82 -10.18 4.72
C ARG A 54 5.07 -11.31 5.43
N ASN A 55 5.63 -11.86 6.51
CA ASN A 55 4.97 -12.90 7.29
C ASN A 55 3.67 -12.44 7.92
N LEU A 56 3.60 -11.18 8.34
CA LEU A 56 2.37 -10.58 8.87
C LEU A 56 1.28 -10.59 7.80
N ILE A 57 1.62 -10.18 6.58
CA ILE A 57 0.70 -10.14 5.45
C ILE A 57 0.22 -11.55 5.12
N LYS A 58 1.14 -12.51 5.06
CA LYS A 58 0.82 -13.90 4.75
C LYS A 58 -0.16 -14.50 5.78
N LYS A 59 0.11 -14.29 7.06
CA LYS A 59 -0.79 -14.76 8.12
C LYS A 59 -2.15 -14.10 8.03
N LEU A 60 -2.19 -12.81 7.73
CA LEU A 60 -3.42 -12.05 7.63
C LEU A 60 -4.28 -12.52 6.45
N ILE A 61 -3.68 -12.70 5.28
CA ILE A 61 -4.41 -13.18 4.10
C ILE A 61 -4.98 -14.58 4.30
N GLU A 62 -4.27 -15.44 5.02
CA GLU A 62 -4.72 -16.80 5.32
C GLU A 62 -5.97 -16.82 6.21
N THR A 63 -6.26 -15.73 6.93
CA THR A 63 -7.50 -15.60 7.71
C THR A 63 -8.69 -15.18 6.85
N ARG A 64 -8.45 -14.65 5.65
CA ARG A 64 -9.50 -14.11 4.76
C ARG A 64 -9.75 -14.98 3.54
N VAL A 65 -8.76 -15.75 3.12
CA VAL A 65 -8.80 -16.57 1.91
C VAL A 65 -8.23 -17.94 2.25
N ASP A 66 -8.67 -18.98 1.53
CA ASP A 66 -8.12 -20.33 1.67
C ASP A 66 -6.60 -20.29 1.44
N PRO A 67 -5.78 -20.80 2.39
CA PRO A 67 -4.33 -20.82 2.24
C PRO A 67 -3.84 -21.51 0.97
N TYR A 68 -4.53 -22.57 0.54
CA TYR A 68 -4.19 -23.27 -0.68
C TYR A 68 -4.41 -22.40 -1.92
N LEU A 69 -5.52 -21.68 -1.95
CA LEU A 69 -5.81 -20.72 -3.03
C LEU A 69 -4.77 -19.60 -3.08
N PHE A 70 -4.37 -19.08 -1.92
CA PHE A 70 -3.32 -18.08 -1.83
C PHE A 70 -2.00 -18.61 -2.40
N ALA A 71 -1.59 -19.80 -2.01
CA ALA A 71 -0.33 -20.41 -2.47
C ALA A 71 -0.33 -20.57 -3.99
N LEU A 72 -1.43 -21.09 -4.58
CA LEU A 72 -1.56 -21.23 -6.02
C LEU A 72 -1.49 -19.86 -6.74
N SER A 73 -2.20 -18.88 -6.22
CA SER A 73 -2.22 -17.53 -6.81
C SER A 73 -0.86 -16.87 -6.73
N TYR A 74 -0.16 -17.03 -5.60
CA TYR A 74 1.18 -16.50 -5.42
C TYR A 74 2.18 -17.15 -6.39
N ASP A 75 2.12 -18.46 -6.55
CA ASP A 75 2.99 -19.18 -7.48
C ASP A 75 2.76 -18.72 -8.93
N TYR A 76 1.52 -18.45 -9.29
CA TYR A 76 1.17 -17.99 -10.63
C TYR A 76 1.64 -16.55 -10.88
N VAL A 77 1.34 -15.64 -9.97
CA VAL A 77 1.66 -14.20 -10.11
C VAL A 77 3.12 -13.91 -9.79
N GLY A 78 3.70 -14.62 -8.81
CA GLY A 78 5.09 -14.47 -8.41
C GLY A 78 5.41 -13.21 -7.62
N GLU A 79 4.40 -12.39 -7.26
CA GLU A 79 4.60 -11.12 -6.58
C GLU A 79 3.52 -10.93 -5.50
N MET A 80 3.95 -10.75 -4.24
CA MET A 80 3.04 -10.76 -3.09
C MET A 80 2.06 -9.60 -3.09
N SER A 81 2.51 -8.39 -3.36
CA SER A 81 1.62 -7.22 -3.30
C SER A 81 0.50 -7.31 -4.33
N GLU A 82 0.79 -7.77 -5.54
CA GLU A 82 -0.23 -7.99 -6.57
C GLU A 82 -1.18 -9.13 -6.19
N THR A 83 -0.63 -10.24 -5.70
CA THR A 83 -1.43 -11.41 -5.31
C THR A 83 -2.42 -11.03 -4.23
N VAL A 84 -1.96 -10.43 -3.15
CA VAL A 84 -2.81 -10.03 -2.02
C VAL A 84 -3.84 -9.00 -2.46
N ALA A 85 -3.44 -8.01 -3.25
CA ALA A 85 -4.33 -6.96 -3.72
C ALA A 85 -5.53 -7.52 -4.49
N HIS A 86 -5.31 -8.55 -5.32
CA HIS A 86 -6.34 -9.11 -6.17
C HIS A 86 -7.21 -10.16 -5.48
N ILE A 87 -6.64 -11.00 -4.60
CA ILE A 87 -7.43 -12.07 -3.97
C ILE A 87 -8.08 -11.66 -2.66
N TRP A 88 -7.69 -10.52 -2.06
CA TRP A 88 -8.34 -10.02 -0.86
C TRP A 88 -9.83 -9.78 -1.13
N PRO A 89 -10.74 -10.24 -0.25
CA PRO A 89 -12.17 -10.09 -0.51
C PRO A 89 -12.61 -8.64 -0.60
N ASN A 90 -13.38 -8.32 -1.64
CA ASN A 90 -13.97 -7.00 -1.81
C ASN A 90 -15.31 -6.92 -1.08
N ARG A 91 -15.59 -5.77 -0.47
CA ARG A 91 -16.88 -5.48 0.18
C ARG A 91 -17.63 -4.42 -0.60
N ASP A 92 -18.96 -4.53 -0.64
CA ASP A 92 -19.82 -3.61 -1.39
C ASP A 92 -19.73 -2.15 -0.90
N ALA A 93 -19.42 -1.94 0.37
CA ALA A 93 -19.35 -0.62 0.98
C ALA A 93 -18.00 0.11 0.76
N GLN A 94 -17.05 -0.49 0.07
CA GLN A 94 -15.69 0.07 -0.08
C GLN A 94 -15.65 1.46 -0.69
N ALA A 95 -16.47 1.69 -1.70
CA ALA A 95 -16.46 2.93 -2.48
C ALA A 95 -16.91 4.16 -1.67
N THR A 96 -17.54 3.96 -0.53
CA THR A 96 -18.13 5.05 0.28
C THR A 96 -17.29 5.44 1.47
N GLN A 97 -16.23 4.69 1.81
CA GLN A 97 -15.39 4.97 2.96
C GLN A 97 -14.15 5.77 2.57
N ALA A 98 -13.93 6.89 3.26
CA ALA A 98 -12.73 7.69 3.10
C ALA A 98 -11.53 6.98 3.75
N LEU A 99 -10.39 6.98 3.06
CA LEU A 99 -9.17 6.44 3.61
C LEU A 99 -8.50 7.47 4.54
N PRO A 100 -7.76 7.00 5.57
CA PRO A 100 -6.94 7.89 6.37
C PRO A 100 -5.84 8.55 5.51
N THR A 101 -5.22 9.60 6.04
CA THR A 101 -4.11 10.26 5.36
C THR A 101 -2.87 9.35 5.36
N LEU A 102 -1.92 9.63 4.46
CA LEU A 102 -0.65 8.92 4.44
C LEU A 102 0.07 9.02 5.79
N SER A 103 0.06 10.21 6.39
CA SER A 103 0.66 10.47 7.71
C SER A 103 0.01 9.60 8.80
N ASP A 104 -1.33 9.52 8.81
CA ASP A 104 -2.06 8.70 9.78
C ASP A 104 -1.69 7.22 9.66
N VAL A 105 -1.57 6.73 8.44
CA VAL A 105 -1.19 5.33 8.16
C VAL A 105 0.22 5.04 8.67
N VAL A 106 1.18 5.88 8.32
CA VAL A 106 2.57 5.69 8.73
C VAL A 106 2.72 5.75 10.25
N ASP A 107 2.13 6.76 10.89
CA ASP A 107 2.19 6.94 12.34
C ASP A 107 1.57 5.76 13.08
N ALA A 108 0.42 5.27 12.63
CA ALA A 108 -0.25 4.14 13.25
C ALA A 108 0.62 2.87 13.23
N PHE A 109 1.25 2.57 12.09
CA PHE A 109 2.12 1.40 11.99
C PHE A 109 3.42 1.55 12.78
N GLN A 110 3.97 2.75 12.87
CA GLN A 110 5.21 2.98 13.63
C GLN A 110 4.98 2.92 15.13
N GLN A 111 3.81 3.33 15.62
CA GLN A 111 3.50 3.39 17.05
C GLN A 111 2.82 2.14 17.59
N GLY A 112 2.20 1.34 16.71
CA GLY A 112 1.44 0.18 17.11
C GLY A 112 2.30 -1.03 17.44
N SER A 113 1.77 -1.92 18.29
CA SER A 113 2.35 -3.25 18.50
C SER A 113 2.13 -4.12 17.25
N GLN A 114 2.78 -5.29 17.21
CA GLN A 114 2.61 -6.22 16.09
C GLN A 114 1.16 -6.68 15.93
N ILE A 115 0.45 -6.90 17.04
CA ILE A 115 -0.96 -7.29 17.02
C ILE A 115 -1.83 -6.15 16.51
N GLU A 116 -1.62 -4.94 17.02
CA GLU A 116 -2.35 -3.74 16.59
C GLU A 116 -2.13 -3.47 15.09
N ASN A 117 -0.90 -3.62 14.60
CA ASN A 117 -0.57 -3.43 13.20
C ASN A 117 -1.28 -4.46 12.32
N SER A 118 -1.38 -5.71 12.76
CA SER A 118 -2.10 -6.75 12.03
C SER A 118 -3.58 -6.42 11.90
N GLU A 119 -4.22 -6.01 12.98
CA GLU A 119 -5.63 -5.63 12.99
C GLU A 119 -5.89 -4.41 12.11
N TYR A 120 -5.07 -3.38 12.23
CA TYR A 120 -5.18 -2.15 11.45
C TYR A 120 -4.98 -2.41 9.96
N LEU A 121 -3.99 -3.22 9.61
CA LEU A 121 -3.75 -3.60 8.21
C LEU A 121 -4.97 -4.31 7.62
N GLY A 122 -5.55 -5.25 8.36
CA GLY A 122 -6.76 -5.96 7.92
C GLY A 122 -7.93 -5.02 7.68
N GLU A 123 -8.15 -4.06 8.59
CA GLU A 123 -9.20 -3.06 8.45
C GLU A 123 -8.99 -2.17 7.22
N LEU A 124 -7.76 -1.73 6.97
CA LEU A 124 -7.44 -0.93 5.79
C LEU A 124 -7.65 -1.71 4.49
N LEU A 125 -7.17 -2.94 4.43
CA LEU A 125 -7.32 -3.78 3.24
C LEU A 125 -8.80 -4.07 2.96
N ASP A 126 -9.62 -4.19 3.99
CA ASP A 126 -11.06 -4.41 3.85
C ASP A 126 -11.78 -3.23 3.16
N ILE A 127 -11.33 -2.01 3.37
CA ILE A 127 -11.96 -0.81 2.81
C ILE A 127 -11.29 -0.29 1.54
N MET A 128 -10.18 -0.87 1.13
CA MET A 128 -9.40 -0.43 -0.02
C MET A 128 -9.81 -1.15 -1.31
N THR A 129 -9.59 -0.48 -2.43
CA THR A 129 -9.64 -1.09 -3.76
C THR A 129 -8.38 -1.91 -4.01
N PRO A 130 -8.36 -2.81 -5.02
CA PRO A 130 -7.15 -3.56 -5.33
C PRO A 130 -5.91 -2.72 -5.59
N SER A 131 -6.02 -1.61 -6.30
CA SER A 131 -4.88 -0.72 -6.56
C SER A 131 -4.37 -0.03 -5.29
N GLN A 132 -5.28 0.32 -4.37
CA GLN A 132 -4.92 0.90 -3.08
C GLN A 132 -4.23 -0.13 -2.18
N ARG A 133 -4.70 -1.37 -2.16
CA ARG A 133 -4.06 -2.48 -1.43
C ARG A 133 -2.64 -2.71 -1.92
N TRP A 134 -2.47 -2.75 -3.23
CA TRP A 134 -1.16 -2.92 -3.86
C TRP A 134 -0.18 -1.81 -3.41
N ALA A 135 -0.63 -0.56 -3.45
CA ALA A 135 0.19 0.58 -3.05
C ALA A 135 0.59 0.51 -1.57
N LEU A 136 -0.35 0.18 -0.68
CA LEU A 136 -0.07 0.06 0.75
C LEU A 136 0.95 -1.04 1.03
N ILE A 137 0.80 -2.20 0.42
CA ILE A 137 1.73 -3.32 0.63
C ILE A 137 3.12 -2.98 0.08
N LYS A 138 3.20 -2.33 -1.07
CA LYS A 138 4.48 -1.85 -1.62
C LYS A 138 5.17 -0.87 -0.68
N LEU A 139 4.42 0.09 -0.16
CA LEU A 139 4.94 1.06 0.79
C LEU A 139 5.47 0.38 2.06
N GLY A 140 4.66 -0.50 2.65
CA GLY A 140 4.95 -1.09 3.95
C GLY A 140 6.05 -2.15 3.94
N THR A 141 6.30 -2.79 2.82
CA THR A 141 7.31 -3.84 2.68
C THR A 141 8.58 -3.41 1.95
N ARG A 142 8.76 -2.11 1.75
CA ARG A 142 9.90 -1.53 1.01
C ARG A 142 10.00 -2.04 -0.42
N GLY A 143 8.86 -2.35 -1.03
CA GLY A 143 8.81 -2.85 -2.40
C GLY A 143 8.76 -1.77 -3.47
N LEU A 144 8.86 -0.49 -3.11
CA LEU A 144 8.76 0.61 -4.07
C LEU A 144 10.03 0.71 -4.92
N ARG A 145 9.84 0.65 -6.25
CA ARG A 145 10.88 0.86 -7.26
C ARG A 145 10.29 1.71 -8.37
N ILE A 146 10.79 2.92 -8.46
CA ILE A 146 10.26 3.91 -9.40
C ILE A 146 11.33 4.36 -10.38
#